data_8dc1bd08af442a9ca2f96afd3775bd22
#
_entry.id   8dc1bd08af442a9ca2f96afd3775bd22
#
_cell.length_a   1.000
_cell.length_b   1.000
_cell.length_c   1.000
_cell.angle_alpha   90.00
_cell.angle_beta   90.00
_cell.angle_gamma   90.00
#
_symmetry.space_group_name_H-M   'P 1'
#
loop_
_entity.id
_entity.type
_entity.pdbx_description
1 polymer ?
#
loop_
_entity_poly.entity_id
_entity_poly.type
_entity_poly.pdbx_seq_one_letter_code
_entity_poly.pdbx_strand_id
1 'polypeptide(L)'
;LRGSRFFVRAGRCLLTRPLSVMTIPGHIKRPIRRTAALPQPPLPSPEIFQHVRIIMGMVVGLSVARLLNGLVRIIQHPGQTRVYPVHIGWVLTLLLMLMHFWWWEFWLVTLHSWTFEIYLFLIIYAIILFFLSAFLFPDSISDYTGYEDFFISRRKWFFSFFALSVVFDLIDTLLKGSAHYALFSAEYWFR
;
A
#
# COMPACT_ATOMS: atom_id res chain seq x y z
N LEU A 1 2.24 -16.54 -58.15
CA LEU A 1 1.56 -17.58 -58.93
C LEU A 1 0.17 -17.82 -58.33
N ARG A 2 -0.88 -17.50 -59.19
CA ARG A 2 -2.26 -18.02 -59.21
C ARG A 2 -3.05 -17.86 -57.89
N GLY A 3 -4.14 -17.11 -57.77
CA GLY A 3 -5.18 -16.85 -58.81
C GLY A 3 -6.37 -17.81 -58.65
N SER A 4 -7.46 -17.35 -58.06
CA SER A 4 -8.78 -17.85 -58.49
C SER A 4 -9.90 -16.93 -57.97
N ARG A 5 -10.52 -16.26 -58.89
CA ARG A 5 -11.82 -15.54 -58.79
C ARG A 5 -12.93 -16.56 -59.03
N PHE A 6 -14.05 -16.43 -58.37
CA PHE A 6 -15.39 -16.90 -58.85
C PHE A 6 -16.41 -16.00 -58.20
N PHE A 7 -16.99 -15.10 -58.87
CA PHE A 7 -18.06 -15.04 -59.89
C PHE A 7 -19.48 -15.25 -59.29
N VAL A 8 -20.10 -14.13 -59.08
CA VAL A 8 -21.46 -13.61 -59.37
C VAL A 8 -22.56 -14.65 -59.69
N ARG A 9 -23.72 -14.49 -59.04
CA ARG A 9 -25.00 -14.55 -59.79
C ARG A 9 -26.08 -13.71 -59.11
N ALA A 10 -26.60 -12.78 -59.87
CA ALA A 10 -27.77 -11.95 -59.60
C ALA A 10 -29.06 -12.78 -59.77
N GLY A 11 -30.03 -12.51 -58.89
CA GLY A 11 -31.40 -12.96 -59.06
C GLY A 11 -32.35 -11.86 -58.66
N ARG A 12 -32.86 -11.14 -59.65
CA ARG A 12 -33.97 -10.19 -59.54
C ARG A 12 -35.25 -10.97 -59.28
N CYS A 13 -36.11 -10.57 -58.35
CA CYS A 13 -37.55 -10.78 -58.44
C CYS A 13 -38.25 -9.58 -57.83
N LEU A 14 -38.97 -8.90 -58.71
CA LEU A 14 -39.91 -7.81 -58.47
C LEU A 14 -41.16 -8.37 -57.77
N LEU A 15 -41.63 -7.76 -56.71
CA LEU A 15 -43.04 -7.69 -56.40
C LEU A 15 -43.31 -6.49 -55.49
N THR A 16 -43.81 -5.46 -56.11
CA THR A 16 -44.38 -4.23 -55.51
C THR A 16 -45.70 -4.57 -54.79
N ARG A 17 -45.77 -4.23 -53.50
CA ARG A 17 -47.04 -3.98 -52.82
C ARG A 17 -46.91 -2.71 -51.99
N PRO A 18 -47.83 -1.74 -52.13
CA PRO A 18 -47.86 -0.57 -51.29
C PRO A 18 -48.42 -0.94 -49.92
N LEU A 19 -47.66 -0.83 -48.87
CA LEU A 19 -48.13 -0.92 -47.50
C LEU A 19 -48.66 0.45 -47.08
N SER A 20 -49.94 0.44 -46.79
CA SER A 20 -50.71 1.54 -46.19
C SER A 20 -50.01 2.11 -44.98
N VAL A 21 -49.83 3.42 -44.99
CA VAL A 21 -49.34 4.21 -43.85
C VAL A 21 -50.40 4.11 -42.75
N MET A 22 -50.13 3.32 -41.74
CA MET A 22 -50.91 3.27 -40.51
C MET A 22 -50.41 4.41 -39.61
N THR A 23 -51.20 5.49 -39.58
CA THR A 23 -50.96 6.65 -38.69
C THR A 23 -51.14 6.19 -37.25
N ILE A 24 -50.06 6.18 -36.48
CA ILE A 24 -50.08 5.91 -35.03
C ILE A 24 -50.31 7.27 -34.33
N PRO A 25 -51.45 7.47 -33.66
CA PRO A 25 -51.68 8.66 -32.86
C PRO A 25 -51.03 8.50 -31.49
N GLY A 26 -50.33 9.50 -31.02
CA GLY A 26 -50.06 9.67 -29.61
C GLY A 26 -48.64 9.33 -29.16
N HIS A 27 -47.70 10.21 -29.50
CA HIS A 27 -46.42 10.26 -28.82
C HIS A 27 -46.64 10.80 -27.39
N ILE A 28 -46.95 9.89 -26.43
CA ILE A 28 -46.89 10.22 -25.01
C ILE A 28 -45.40 10.39 -24.67
N LYS A 29 -44.93 11.65 -24.59
CA LYS A 29 -43.64 11.99 -23.96
C LYS A 29 -43.73 11.55 -22.50
N ARG A 30 -43.32 10.33 -22.20
CA ARG A 30 -43.05 9.94 -20.80
C ARG A 30 -41.89 10.79 -20.30
N PRO A 31 -42.08 11.53 -19.18
CA PRO A 31 -40.96 12.21 -18.59
C PRO A 31 -39.87 11.18 -18.27
N ILE A 32 -38.64 11.41 -18.76
CA ILE A 32 -37.46 10.63 -18.35
C ILE A 32 -37.37 10.82 -16.86
N ARG A 33 -37.84 9.83 -16.11
CA ARG A 33 -37.60 9.74 -14.67
C ARG A 33 -36.09 9.73 -14.53
N ARG A 34 -35.52 10.84 -14.07
CA ARG A 34 -34.13 10.83 -13.59
C ARG A 34 -34.06 9.71 -12.56
N THR A 35 -33.56 8.57 -12.98
CA THR A 35 -33.16 7.50 -12.05
C THR A 35 -32.23 8.16 -11.06
N ALA A 36 -32.72 8.36 -9.83
CA ALA A 36 -31.85 8.73 -8.72
C ALA A 36 -30.68 7.76 -8.80
N ALA A 37 -29.47 8.30 -8.90
CA ALA A 37 -28.26 7.48 -8.90
C ALA A 37 -28.36 6.55 -7.70
N LEU A 38 -28.50 5.25 -7.96
CA LEU A 38 -28.47 4.24 -6.91
C LEU A 38 -27.20 4.49 -6.11
N PRO A 39 -27.24 4.41 -4.78
CA PRO A 39 -26.04 4.48 -3.95
C PRO A 39 -25.03 3.51 -4.58
N GLN A 40 -23.88 4.02 -4.98
CA GLN A 40 -22.81 3.19 -5.51
C GLN A 40 -22.52 2.12 -4.48
N PRO A 41 -22.45 0.84 -4.85
CA PRO A 41 -22.04 -0.19 -3.92
C PRO A 41 -20.68 0.20 -3.33
N PRO A 42 -20.40 -0.11 -2.05
CA PRO A 42 -19.09 0.16 -1.46
C PRO A 42 -18.01 -0.41 -2.37
N LEU A 43 -16.94 0.37 -2.58
CA LEU A 43 -15.81 -0.03 -3.43
C LEU A 43 -15.35 -1.46 -3.04
N PRO A 44 -15.05 -2.32 -4.02
CA PRO A 44 -14.55 -3.66 -3.73
C PRO A 44 -13.30 -3.58 -2.85
N SER A 45 -13.21 -4.46 -1.86
CA SER A 45 -12.09 -4.53 -0.90
C SER A 45 -10.67 -4.45 -1.54
N PRO A 46 -10.42 -5.02 -2.75
CA PRO A 46 -9.13 -4.91 -3.42
C PRO A 46 -8.73 -3.48 -3.82
N GLU A 47 -9.69 -2.64 -4.22
CA GLU A 47 -9.40 -1.25 -4.62
C GLU A 47 -9.00 -0.41 -3.41
N ILE A 48 -9.71 -0.54 -2.29
CA ILE A 48 -9.37 0.14 -1.04
C ILE A 48 -7.99 -0.29 -0.57
N PHE A 49 -7.69 -1.59 -0.58
CA PHE A 49 -6.38 -2.12 -0.23
C PHE A 49 -5.26 -1.50 -1.06
N GLN A 50 -5.46 -1.35 -2.38
CA GLN A 50 -4.46 -0.75 -3.24
C GLN A 50 -4.17 0.71 -2.87
N HIS A 51 -5.18 1.52 -2.55
CA HIS A 51 -5.00 2.90 -2.10
C HIS A 51 -4.25 2.99 -0.77
N VAL A 52 -4.64 2.16 0.20
CA VAL A 52 -3.96 2.09 1.51
C VAL A 52 -2.48 1.74 1.33
N ARG A 53 -2.20 0.72 0.52
CA ARG A 53 -0.85 0.25 0.24
C ARG A 53 0.04 1.30 -0.41
N ILE A 54 -0.50 2.14 -1.30
CA ILE A 54 0.26 3.23 -1.92
C ILE A 54 0.72 4.23 -0.86
N ILE A 55 -0.18 4.68 0.02
CA ILE A 55 0.14 5.66 1.06
C ILE A 55 1.13 5.09 2.07
N MET A 56 0.91 3.85 2.53
CA MET A 56 1.85 3.16 3.41
C MET A 56 3.22 3.00 2.77
N GLY A 57 3.26 2.64 1.49
CA GLY A 57 4.50 2.51 0.71
C GLY A 57 5.27 3.82 0.62
N MET A 58 4.60 4.97 0.52
CA MET A 58 5.26 6.28 0.56
C MET A 58 5.93 6.51 1.92
N VAL A 59 5.24 6.28 3.04
CA VAL A 59 5.78 6.50 4.39
C VAL A 59 6.92 5.54 4.69
N VAL A 60 6.76 4.26 4.36
CA VAL A 60 7.82 3.24 4.52
C VAL A 60 9.02 3.57 3.63
N GLY A 61 8.79 3.98 2.39
CA GLY A 61 9.84 4.40 1.46
C GLY A 61 10.66 5.58 1.98
N LEU A 62 10.01 6.58 2.59
CA LEU A 62 10.69 7.70 3.27
C LEU A 62 11.54 7.22 4.45
N SER A 63 11.03 6.25 5.23
CA SER A 63 11.76 5.66 6.36
C SER A 63 13.03 4.95 5.90
N VAL A 64 12.91 4.11 4.87
CA VAL A 64 14.03 3.40 4.23
C VAL A 64 15.05 4.40 3.65
N ALA A 65 14.57 5.39 2.91
CA ALA A 65 15.44 6.42 2.33
C ALA A 65 16.23 7.17 3.40
N ARG A 66 15.61 7.50 4.54
CA ARG A 66 16.27 8.16 5.66
C ARG A 66 17.39 7.30 6.26
N LEU A 67 17.14 6.01 6.48
CA LEU A 67 18.14 5.07 6.99
C LEU A 67 19.31 4.88 6.01
N LEU A 68 19.01 4.69 4.73
CA LEU A 68 20.03 4.52 3.70
C LEU A 68 20.87 5.78 3.53
N ASN A 69 20.27 6.97 3.51
CA ASN A 69 20.99 8.23 3.45
C ASN A 69 21.91 8.42 4.67
N GLY A 70 21.46 8.00 5.86
CA GLY A 70 22.29 8.00 7.06
C GLY A 70 23.50 7.08 6.93
N LEU A 71 23.33 5.86 6.44
CA LEU A 71 24.41 4.91 6.18
C LEU A 71 25.39 5.44 5.13
N VAL A 72 24.88 6.02 4.04
CA VAL A 72 25.70 6.62 2.97
C VAL A 72 26.60 7.72 3.54
N ARG A 73 26.07 8.60 4.41
CA ARG A 73 26.89 9.65 5.08
C ARG A 73 28.05 9.05 5.87
N ILE A 74 27.82 7.97 6.61
CA ILE A 74 28.88 7.30 7.38
C ILE A 74 29.96 6.74 6.45
N ILE A 75 29.57 6.14 5.33
CA ILE A 75 30.49 5.54 4.35
C ILE A 75 31.29 6.61 3.60
N GLN A 76 30.65 7.72 3.24
CA GLN A 76 31.29 8.81 2.49
C GLN A 76 32.28 9.65 3.31
N HIS A 77 32.11 9.69 4.63
CA HIS A 77 32.94 10.52 5.51
C HIS A 77 33.60 9.69 6.62
N PRO A 78 34.45 8.70 6.25
CA PRO A 78 35.12 7.82 7.22
C PRO A 78 36.16 8.59 7.98
N GLY A 79 35.93 9.14 9.08
CA GLY A 79 36.91 9.91 9.90
C GLY A 79 36.33 11.19 10.48
N GLN A 80 35.20 11.67 9.99
CA GLN A 80 34.51 12.79 10.62
C GLN A 80 33.76 12.38 11.88
N THR A 81 33.29 11.12 11.95
CA THR A 81 32.53 10.60 13.08
C THR A 81 32.94 9.17 13.41
N ARG A 82 33.12 8.89 14.70
CA ARG A 82 33.34 7.51 15.15
C ARG A 82 32.10 6.66 14.87
N VAL A 83 32.31 5.54 14.19
CA VAL A 83 31.27 4.56 13.94
C VAL A 83 30.98 3.82 15.24
N TYR A 84 29.71 3.90 15.71
CA TYR A 84 29.27 3.19 16.89
C TYR A 84 28.55 1.91 16.47
N PRO A 85 29.11 0.68 16.72
CA PRO A 85 28.57 -0.57 16.18
C PRO A 85 27.13 -0.84 16.64
N VAL A 86 26.78 -0.48 17.87
CA VAL A 86 25.41 -0.64 18.40
C VAL A 86 24.41 0.20 17.61
N HIS A 87 24.79 1.42 17.24
CA HIS A 87 23.95 2.28 16.40
C HIS A 87 23.71 1.66 15.02
N ILE A 88 24.77 1.16 14.37
CA ILE A 88 24.63 0.46 13.08
C ILE A 88 23.77 -0.79 13.21
N GLY A 89 23.91 -1.55 14.30
CA GLY A 89 23.05 -2.69 14.60
C GLY A 89 21.57 -2.32 14.64
N TRP A 90 21.21 -1.20 15.29
CA TRP A 90 19.85 -0.71 15.32
C TRP A 90 19.34 -0.23 13.94
N VAL A 91 20.22 0.41 13.16
CA VAL A 91 19.87 0.83 11.78
C VAL A 91 19.51 -0.38 10.92
N LEU A 92 20.33 -1.44 10.97
CA LEU A 92 20.07 -2.68 10.22
C LEU A 92 18.83 -3.40 10.73
N THR A 93 18.64 -3.46 12.05
CA THR A 93 17.42 -4.05 12.64
C THR A 93 16.18 -3.33 12.19
N LEU A 94 16.19 -2.00 12.21
CA LEU A 94 15.02 -1.22 11.78
C LEU A 94 14.78 -1.34 10.26
N LEU A 95 15.84 -1.43 9.45
CA LEU A 95 15.72 -1.68 8.01
C LEU A 95 15.05 -3.03 7.76
N LEU A 96 15.44 -4.09 8.48
CA LEU A 96 14.81 -5.40 8.39
C LEU A 96 13.35 -5.36 8.87
N MET A 97 13.05 -4.63 9.96
CA MET A 97 11.67 -4.43 10.42
C MET A 97 10.80 -3.76 9.35
N LEU A 98 11.30 -2.73 8.68
CA LEU A 98 10.57 -2.05 7.59
C LEU A 98 10.28 -2.99 6.42
N MET A 99 11.28 -3.82 6.03
CA MET A 99 11.08 -4.82 4.98
C MET A 99 10.10 -5.90 5.41
N HIS A 100 10.19 -6.38 6.66
CA HIS A 100 9.29 -7.36 7.24
C HIS A 100 7.86 -6.82 7.31
N PHE A 101 7.66 -5.60 7.86
CA PHE A 101 6.37 -4.92 7.88
C PHE A 101 5.76 -4.87 6.48
N TRP A 102 6.51 -4.36 5.47
CA TRP A 102 6.03 -4.27 4.10
C TRP A 102 5.63 -5.62 3.51
N TRP A 103 6.38 -6.68 3.82
CA TRP A 103 6.08 -8.04 3.36
C TRP A 103 4.78 -8.58 3.94
N TRP A 104 4.56 -8.42 5.25
CA TRP A 104 3.38 -8.93 5.92
C TRP A 104 2.10 -8.15 5.61
N GLU A 105 2.21 -6.92 5.13
CA GLU A 105 1.06 -6.13 4.69
C GLU A 105 0.31 -6.74 3.49
N PHE A 106 0.89 -7.68 2.75
CA PHE A 106 0.18 -8.41 1.71
C PHE A 106 -1.01 -9.22 2.24
N TRP A 107 -0.99 -9.65 3.49
CA TRP A 107 -2.10 -10.37 4.09
C TRP A 107 -3.36 -9.53 4.27
N LEU A 108 -3.26 -8.22 4.28
CA LEU A 108 -4.40 -7.32 4.33
C LEU A 108 -5.33 -7.44 3.10
N VAL A 109 -4.87 -8.02 2.00
CA VAL A 109 -5.72 -8.31 0.83
C VAL A 109 -6.86 -9.27 1.18
N THR A 110 -6.67 -10.12 2.20
CA THR A 110 -7.68 -11.10 2.65
C THR A 110 -8.73 -10.48 3.57
N LEU A 111 -8.57 -9.22 3.95
CA LEU A 111 -9.51 -8.54 4.84
C LEU A 111 -10.84 -8.27 4.11
N HIS A 112 -11.94 -8.84 4.64
CA HIS A 112 -13.26 -8.75 4.00
C HIS A 112 -13.94 -7.40 4.17
N SER A 113 -13.63 -6.68 5.24
CA SER A 113 -14.24 -5.39 5.56
C SER A 113 -13.18 -4.35 5.89
N TRP A 114 -13.09 -3.31 5.08
CA TRP A 114 -12.24 -2.16 5.32
C TRP A 114 -13.04 -1.07 6.03
N THR A 115 -12.55 -0.63 7.17
CA THR A 115 -13.09 0.51 7.91
C THR A 115 -12.06 1.63 7.97
N PHE A 116 -12.53 2.86 8.23
CA PHE A 116 -11.64 4.00 8.37
C PHE A 116 -10.66 3.84 9.54
N GLU A 117 -11.08 3.17 10.61
CA GLU A 117 -10.26 2.90 11.79
C GLU A 117 -9.07 2.00 11.46
N ILE A 118 -9.27 0.95 10.67
CA ILE A 118 -8.20 0.06 10.22
C ILE A 118 -7.21 0.83 9.34
N TYR A 119 -7.72 1.62 8.41
CA TYR A 119 -6.88 2.49 7.58
C TYR A 119 -6.04 3.44 8.42
N LEU A 120 -6.66 4.15 9.36
CA LEU A 120 -5.98 5.10 10.24
C LEU A 120 -4.94 4.41 11.12
N PHE A 121 -5.27 3.23 11.68
CA PHE A 121 -4.36 2.42 12.47
C PHE A 121 -3.08 2.08 11.70
N LEU A 122 -3.20 1.60 10.45
CA LEU A 122 -2.07 1.22 9.62
C LEU A 122 -1.18 2.43 9.27
N ILE A 123 -1.80 3.58 8.96
CA ILE A 123 -1.05 4.81 8.70
C ILE A 123 -0.29 5.27 9.94
N ILE A 124 -0.91 5.25 11.13
CA ILE A 124 -0.24 5.59 12.38
C ILE A 124 0.92 4.63 12.64
N TYR A 125 0.73 3.33 12.38
CA TYR A 125 1.81 2.35 12.53
C TYR A 125 3.00 2.66 11.60
N ALA A 126 2.75 2.94 10.32
CA ALA A 126 3.79 3.36 9.39
C ALA A 126 4.50 4.65 9.85
N ILE A 127 3.77 5.62 10.42
CA ILE A 127 4.33 6.86 10.98
C ILE A 127 5.22 6.57 12.20
N ILE A 128 4.84 5.64 13.08
CA ILE A 128 5.67 5.22 14.22
C ILE A 128 7.01 4.66 13.71
N LEU A 129 6.99 3.83 12.68
CA LEU A 129 8.21 3.29 12.06
C LEU A 129 9.07 4.39 11.41
N PHE A 130 8.43 5.42 10.83
CA PHE A 130 9.14 6.59 10.33
C PHE A 130 9.81 7.38 11.45
N PHE A 131 9.15 7.62 12.59
CA PHE A 131 9.79 8.27 13.74
C PHE A 131 10.98 7.47 14.28
N LEU A 132 10.87 6.14 14.34
CA LEU A 132 12.00 5.28 14.71
C LEU A 132 13.20 5.51 13.78
N SER A 133 12.98 5.61 12.47
CA SER A 133 14.05 5.90 11.51
C SER A 133 14.63 7.31 11.72
N ALA A 134 13.80 8.27 12.11
CA ALA A 134 14.22 9.64 12.38
C ALA A 134 15.08 9.75 13.65
N PHE A 135 14.82 8.93 14.66
CA PHE A 135 15.60 8.93 15.92
C PHE A 135 16.97 8.27 15.77
N LEU A 136 17.26 7.57 14.68
CA LEU A 136 18.58 6.99 14.44
C LEU A 136 19.55 7.97 13.76
N PHE A 137 19.05 8.88 12.93
CA PHE A 137 19.91 9.83 12.23
C PHE A 137 19.43 11.27 12.43
N PRO A 138 20.30 12.17 12.96
CA PRO A 138 20.00 13.59 13.06
C PRO A 138 20.01 14.24 11.66
N ASP A 139 19.31 15.34 11.52
CA ASP A 139 19.36 16.15 10.30
C ASP A 139 20.71 16.89 10.19
N SER A 140 21.24 17.34 11.34
CA SER A 140 22.57 17.92 11.47
C SER A 140 23.33 17.23 12.60
N ILE A 141 24.56 16.79 12.33
CA ILE A 141 25.43 16.16 13.34
C ILE A 141 26.30 17.21 14.07
N SER A 142 26.30 18.47 13.60
CA SER A 142 27.11 19.55 14.18
C SER A 142 26.85 19.82 15.65
N ASP A 143 25.66 19.47 16.13
CA ASP A 143 25.21 19.71 17.50
C ASP A 143 25.64 18.60 18.49
N TYR A 144 26.28 17.55 17.97
CA TYR A 144 26.67 16.35 18.70
C TYR A 144 28.14 16.02 18.44
N THR A 145 28.81 15.37 19.40
CA THR A 145 30.17 14.90 19.22
C THR A 145 30.31 13.69 18.30
N GLY A 146 29.16 13.03 17.97
CA GLY A 146 29.10 11.90 17.08
C GLY A 146 27.77 11.16 17.17
N TYR A 147 27.63 10.08 16.39
CA TYR A 147 26.41 9.26 16.37
C TYR A 147 26.14 8.55 17.71
N GLU A 148 27.17 8.24 18.48
CA GLU A 148 27.06 7.67 19.83
C GLU A 148 26.35 8.63 20.79
N ASP A 149 26.83 9.87 20.87
CA ASP A 149 26.24 10.91 21.71
C ASP A 149 24.80 11.23 21.34
N PHE A 150 24.53 11.36 20.03
CA PHE A 150 23.17 11.52 19.53
C PHE A 150 22.26 10.37 19.96
N PHE A 151 22.67 9.11 19.72
CA PHE A 151 21.85 7.94 20.03
C PHE A 151 21.60 7.83 21.55
N ILE A 152 22.61 8.04 22.37
CA ILE A 152 22.48 8.00 23.84
C ILE A 152 21.53 9.09 24.33
N SER A 153 21.61 10.32 23.78
CA SER A 153 20.72 11.42 24.17
C SER A 153 19.25 11.17 23.81
N ARG A 154 18.99 10.45 22.71
CA ARG A 154 17.64 10.16 22.18
C ARG A 154 17.13 8.76 22.53
N ARG A 155 17.93 7.91 23.21
CA ARG A 155 17.59 6.51 23.52
C ARG A 155 16.23 6.31 24.17
N LYS A 156 15.81 7.20 25.07
CA LYS A 156 14.49 7.09 25.74
C LYS A 156 13.34 7.21 24.75
N TRP A 157 13.40 8.17 23.84
CA TRP A 157 12.42 8.34 22.79
C TRP A 157 12.43 7.17 21.82
N PHE A 158 13.61 6.75 21.38
CA PHE A 158 13.76 5.60 20.49
C PHE A 158 13.13 4.34 21.08
N PHE A 159 13.48 3.96 22.32
CA PHE A 159 12.93 2.76 22.93
C PHE A 159 11.45 2.88 23.29
N SER A 160 10.94 4.06 23.60
CA SER A 160 9.51 4.28 23.79
C SER A 160 8.72 4.05 22.50
N PHE A 161 9.18 4.59 21.38
CA PHE A 161 8.56 4.36 20.08
C PHE A 161 8.75 2.91 19.61
N PHE A 162 9.88 2.30 19.94
CA PHE A 162 10.12 0.88 19.66
C PHE A 162 9.13 -0.01 20.43
N ALA A 163 8.94 0.22 21.72
CA ALA A 163 7.92 -0.50 22.49
C ALA A 163 6.51 -0.28 21.95
N LEU A 164 6.20 0.97 21.55
CA LEU A 164 4.92 1.29 20.92
C LEU A 164 4.75 0.53 19.59
N SER A 165 5.79 0.44 18.76
CA SER A 165 5.72 -0.31 17.50
C SER A 165 5.46 -1.80 17.72
N VAL A 166 6.01 -2.40 18.77
CA VAL A 166 5.72 -3.81 19.14
C VAL A 166 4.25 -4.01 19.54
N VAL A 167 3.66 -3.04 20.25
CA VAL A 167 2.23 -3.09 20.58
C VAL A 167 1.38 -3.00 19.32
N PHE A 168 1.74 -2.10 18.39
CA PHE A 168 1.05 -1.97 17.11
C PHE A 168 1.19 -3.24 16.24
N ASP A 169 2.37 -3.86 16.22
CA ASP A 169 2.62 -5.11 15.52
C ASP A 169 1.75 -6.26 16.06
N LEU A 170 1.59 -6.34 17.39
CA LEU A 170 0.70 -7.32 18.01
C LEU A 170 -0.77 -7.09 17.60
N ILE A 171 -1.24 -5.85 17.64
CA ILE A 171 -2.61 -5.50 17.23
C ILE A 171 -2.80 -5.82 15.74
N ASP A 172 -1.84 -5.48 14.89
CA ASP A 172 -1.84 -5.76 13.46
C ASP A 172 -1.94 -7.27 13.18
N THR A 173 -1.16 -8.08 13.91
CA THR A 173 -1.21 -9.54 13.84
C THR A 173 -2.60 -10.08 14.20
N LEU A 174 -3.25 -9.52 15.22
CA LEU A 174 -4.61 -9.89 15.62
C LEU A 174 -5.65 -9.50 14.57
N LEU A 175 -5.50 -8.35 13.92
CA LEU A 175 -6.38 -7.89 12.84
C LEU A 175 -6.30 -8.79 11.59
N LYS A 176 -5.13 -9.33 11.28
CA LYS A 176 -4.90 -10.26 10.16
C LYS A 176 -5.51 -11.66 10.39
N GLY A 177 -5.95 -11.96 11.62
CA GLY A 177 -6.76 -13.13 11.97
C GLY A 177 -5.97 -14.38 12.32
N SER A 178 -6.71 -15.44 12.73
CA SER A 178 -6.15 -16.68 13.25
C SER A 178 -5.26 -17.46 12.27
N ALA A 179 -5.52 -17.35 10.98
CA ALA A 179 -4.69 -17.99 9.94
C ALA A 179 -3.29 -17.38 9.89
N HIS A 180 -3.20 -16.06 10.07
CA HIS A 180 -1.92 -15.35 10.16
C HIS A 180 -1.18 -15.69 11.47
N TYR A 181 -1.92 -15.73 12.58
CA TYR A 181 -1.36 -16.12 13.88
C TYR A 181 -0.78 -17.54 13.89
N ALA A 182 -1.40 -18.48 13.19
CA ALA A 182 -0.91 -19.84 13.06
C ALA A 182 0.45 -19.95 12.35
N LEU A 183 0.79 -19.00 11.48
CA LEU A 183 2.11 -18.93 10.82
C LEU A 183 3.23 -18.51 11.79
N PHE A 184 2.91 -17.82 12.87
CA PHE A 184 3.86 -17.48 13.94
C PHE A 184 3.97 -18.54 15.01
N SER A 185 3.17 -19.64 14.93
CA SER A 185 3.33 -20.75 15.86
C SER A 185 4.69 -21.41 15.66
N ALA A 186 5.26 -21.93 16.77
CA ALA A 186 6.61 -22.51 16.78
C ALA A 186 6.83 -23.61 15.73
N GLU A 187 5.78 -24.28 15.27
CA GLU A 187 5.83 -25.33 14.25
C GLU A 187 6.28 -24.81 12.88
N TYR A 188 6.00 -23.55 12.55
CA TYR A 188 6.41 -22.95 11.25
C TYR A 188 7.90 -22.66 11.20
N TRP A 189 8.54 -22.35 12.35
CA TRP A 189 9.97 -22.04 12.43
C TRP A 189 10.86 -23.26 12.47
N PHE A 190 10.29 -24.45 12.71
CA PHE A 190 11.01 -25.73 12.81
C PHE A 190 10.78 -26.67 11.62
N ARG A 191 10.10 -26.23 10.56
CA ARG A 191 9.91 -26.97 9.31
C ARG A 191 10.76 -26.42 8.20
#